data_c176fb43eb043c236b58e56b415065b1
#
_entry.id   c176fb43eb043c236b58e56b415065b1
#
_cell.length_a   1.000
_cell.length_b   1.000
_cell.length_c   1.000
_cell.angle_alpha   90.00
_cell.angle_beta   90.00
_cell.angle_gamma   90.00
#
_symmetry.space_group_name_H-M   'P 1'
#
loop_
_entity.id
_entity.type
_entity.pdbx_description
1 polymer ?
#
loop_
_entity_poly.entity_id
_entity_poly.type
_entity_poly.pdbx_seq_one_letter_code
_entity_poly.pdbx_strand_id
1 'polypeptide(L)'
;MKKKKKTENYLERIPVRNPDIRWTANDGNIVTFEIDNKGFYNRIAQKFFKRPPVTYIHLDKTGSFVWPLIDGEKDIIALGILVKEHFGDEAEPLYERLAKFFQILESYQFILWK
;
A
#
# COMPACT_ATOMS: atom_id res chain seq x y z
N MET A 1 -9.74 -26.43 -10.23
CA MET A 1 -8.58 -25.97 -10.15
C MET A 1 -8.39 -24.56 -10.11
N LYS A 2 -8.93 -23.82 -10.93
CA LYS A 2 -8.75 -22.47 -10.91
C LYS A 2 -9.25 -21.83 -9.72
N LYS A 3 -10.28 -22.27 -9.11
CA LYS A 3 -10.77 -21.69 -7.95
C LYS A 3 -9.88 -21.68 -6.83
N LYS A 4 -9.24 -22.73 -6.54
CA LYS A 4 -8.38 -22.75 -5.47
C LYS A 4 -7.27 -21.83 -5.69
N LYS A 5 -6.86 -21.63 -6.88
CA LYS A 5 -5.80 -20.76 -7.14
C LYS A 5 -6.15 -19.37 -6.79
N LYS A 6 -7.36 -18.94 -6.94
CA LYS A 6 -7.73 -17.62 -6.60
C LYS A 6 -7.43 -17.32 -5.20
N THR A 7 -7.76 -18.16 -4.29
CA THR A 7 -7.54 -17.92 -2.90
C THR A 7 -6.10 -18.01 -2.54
N GLU A 8 -5.44 -19.01 -3.00
CA GLU A 8 -4.08 -19.19 -2.66
C GLU A 8 -3.21 -18.18 -3.30
N ASN A 9 -3.62 -17.69 -4.43
CA ASN A 9 -2.76 -16.79 -5.17
C ASN A 9 -2.73 -15.37 -4.68
N TYR A 10 -3.50 -15.03 -3.67
CA TYR A 10 -3.45 -13.65 -3.21
C TYR A 10 -2.03 -13.27 -2.79
N LEU A 11 -1.38 -14.14 -2.03
CA LEU A 11 -0.03 -13.85 -1.58
C LEU A 11 1.00 -13.98 -2.70
N GLU A 12 0.63 -14.62 -3.78
CA GLU A 12 1.52 -14.76 -4.91
C GLU A 12 1.32 -13.66 -5.94
N ARG A 13 0.41 -12.74 -5.68
CA ARG A 13 0.19 -11.65 -6.62
C ARG A 13 1.32 -10.63 -6.48
N ILE A 14 1.63 -10.01 -7.59
CA ILE A 14 2.74 -9.06 -7.63
C ILE A 14 2.18 -7.66 -7.68
N PRO A 15 2.36 -6.89 -6.61
CA PRO A 15 1.85 -5.52 -6.60
C PRO A 15 2.77 -4.58 -7.34
N VAL A 16 2.18 -3.55 -7.92
CA VAL A 16 2.92 -2.51 -8.60
C VAL A 16 2.41 -1.19 -8.03
N ARG A 17 3.29 -0.29 -7.67
CA ARG A 17 2.85 1.00 -7.15
C ARG A 17 2.19 1.77 -8.29
N ASN A 18 1.08 2.42 -7.99
CA ASN A 18 0.39 3.23 -8.97
C ASN A 18 1.27 4.46 -9.22
N PRO A 19 1.75 4.68 -10.43
CA PRO A 19 2.66 5.77 -10.69
C PRO A 19 2.05 7.15 -10.52
N ASP A 20 0.74 7.24 -10.43
CA ASP A 20 0.08 8.50 -10.22
C ASP A 20 0.09 8.94 -8.76
N ILE A 21 0.49 8.06 -7.86
CA ILE A 21 0.52 8.38 -6.45
C ILE A 21 1.88 8.97 -6.09
N ARG A 22 1.88 10.21 -5.62
CA ARG A 22 3.12 10.84 -5.21
C ARG A 22 3.38 10.50 -3.78
N TRP A 23 4.60 10.26 -3.43
CA TRP A 23 4.95 9.88 -2.07
C TRP A 23 6.37 10.33 -1.73
N THR A 24 6.59 10.51 -0.44
CA THR A 24 7.91 10.86 0.07
C THR A 24 8.17 10.05 1.32
N ALA A 25 9.42 9.97 1.73
CA ALA A 25 9.77 9.35 2.99
C ALA A 25 10.47 10.42 3.82
N ASN A 26 9.95 10.67 5.01
CA ASN A 26 10.53 11.75 5.84
C ASN A 26 11.70 11.20 6.65
N ASP A 27 12.23 12.02 7.53
CA ASP A 27 13.40 11.67 8.32
C ASP A 27 13.27 10.39 9.12
N GLY A 28 12.10 10.04 9.55
CA GLY A 28 11.93 8.80 10.28
C GLY A 28 11.61 7.64 9.35
N ASN A 29 11.82 7.83 8.06
CA ASN A 29 11.50 6.84 7.07
C ASN A 29 10.02 6.50 7.02
N ILE A 30 9.19 7.43 7.39
CA ILE A 30 7.75 7.25 7.31
C ILE A 30 7.28 7.70 5.94
N VAL A 31 6.68 6.79 5.21
CA VAL A 31 6.19 7.10 3.88
C VAL A 31 4.89 7.88 3.98
N THR A 32 4.79 8.93 3.21
CA THR A 32 3.61 9.78 3.18
C THR A 32 3.15 9.90 1.73
N PHE A 33 1.87 9.62 1.51
CA PHE A 33 1.27 9.79 0.19
C PHE A 33 0.68 11.19 0.10
N GLU A 34 0.83 11.78 -1.08
CA GLU A 34 0.22 13.07 -1.37
C GLU A 34 -0.91 12.80 -2.32
N ILE A 35 -2.13 12.92 -1.86
CA ILE A 35 -3.29 12.60 -2.67
C ILE A 35 -3.94 13.87 -3.17
N ASP A 36 -4.01 14.00 -4.48
CA ASP A 36 -4.63 15.15 -5.09
C ASP A 36 -6.13 14.92 -5.08
N ASN A 37 -6.84 15.71 -4.34
CA ASN A 37 -8.26 15.53 -4.17
C ASN A 37 -9.11 15.99 -5.33
N LYS A 38 -8.52 16.65 -6.29
CA LYS A 38 -9.26 17.13 -7.41
C LYS A 38 -10.00 16.06 -8.15
N GLY A 39 -9.42 14.95 -8.35
CA GLY A 39 -10.03 13.90 -9.10
C GLY A 39 -11.12 13.16 -8.39
N PHE A 40 -10.98 13.01 -7.09
CA PHE A 40 -11.91 12.23 -6.35
C PHE A 40 -12.96 12.99 -5.64
N TYR A 41 -12.55 14.01 -4.96
CA TYR A 41 -13.45 14.67 -4.06
C TYR A 41 -13.88 16.03 -4.49
N ASN A 42 -13.45 16.47 -5.65
CA ASN A 42 -13.64 17.85 -5.99
C ASN A 42 -15.06 18.30 -5.83
N ARG A 43 -16.04 17.52 -6.26
CA ARG A 43 -17.38 17.95 -6.15
C ARG A 43 -17.89 17.94 -4.75
N ILE A 44 -17.66 16.89 -4.05
CA ILE A 44 -18.16 16.74 -2.70
C ILE A 44 -17.34 17.46 -1.67
N ALA A 45 -16.06 17.21 -1.67
CA ALA A 45 -15.20 17.77 -0.66
C ALA A 45 -15.12 19.27 -0.72
N GLN A 46 -14.93 19.83 -1.86
CA GLN A 46 -14.79 21.25 -1.97
C GLN A 46 -16.08 21.95 -1.63
N LYS A 47 -17.17 21.37 -2.02
CA LYS A 47 -18.43 21.97 -1.76
C LYS A 47 -18.80 21.99 -0.30
N PHE A 48 -18.62 20.90 0.37
CA PHE A 48 -19.04 20.82 1.75
C PHE A 48 -17.98 21.09 2.78
N PHE A 49 -16.78 20.78 2.49
CA PHE A 49 -15.74 20.86 3.49
C PHE A 49 -14.65 21.86 3.23
N LYS A 50 -14.64 22.43 2.08
CA LYS A 50 -13.59 23.35 1.73
C LYS A 50 -12.24 22.82 2.08
N ARG A 51 -12.02 21.53 1.82
CA ARG A 51 -10.77 20.92 2.13
C ARG A 51 -9.67 21.38 1.25
N PRO A 52 -8.45 21.28 1.72
CA PRO A 52 -7.31 21.62 0.88
C PRO A 52 -7.29 20.69 -0.30
N PRO A 53 -6.69 21.08 -1.39
CA PRO A 53 -6.64 20.23 -2.59
C PRO A 53 -5.80 18.98 -2.43
N VAL A 54 -5.01 18.89 -1.40
CA VAL A 54 -4.13 17.73 -1.21
C VAL A 54 -4.34 17.15 0.17
N THR A 55 -4.40 15.83 0.24
CA THR A 55 -4.48 15.12 1.49
C THR A 55 -3.21 14.32 1.66
N TYR A 56 -2.68 14.30 2.87
CA TYR A 56 -1.47 13.55 3.17
C TYR A 56 -1.82 12.33 4.01
N ILE A 57 -1.36 11.17 3.59
CA ILE A 57 -1.61 9.93 4.31
C ILE A 57 -0.28 9.34 4.73
N HIS A 58 -0.09 9.15 6.02
CA HIS A 58 1.15 8.61 6.54
C HIS A 58 1.00 7.12 6.81
N LEU A 59 1.93 6.32 6.32
CA LEU A 59 1.90 4.89 6.57
C LEU A 59 2.59 4.59 7.90
N ASP A 60 2.24 3.48 8.50
CA ASP A 60 2.88 3.08 9.74
C ASP A 60 4.28 2.55 9.43
N LYS A 61 4.97 2.08 10.44
CA LYS A 61 6.31 1.58 10.29
C LYS A 61 6.43 0.46 9.29
N THR A 62 5.58 -0.52 9.39
CA THR A 62 5.64 -1.67 8.51
C THR A 62 5.29 -1.27 7.09
N GLY A 63 4.23 -0.51 6.91
CA GLY A 63 3.84 -0.07 5.58
C GLY A 63 4.90 0.81 4.95
N SER A 64 5.54 1.64 5.75
CA SER A 64 6.60 2.51 5.26
C SER A 64 7.81 1.71 4.79
N PHE A 65 8.06 0.58 5.43
CA PHE A 65 9.16 -0.28 5.03
C PHE A 65 8.81 -1.00 3.72
N VAL A 66 7.58 -1.48 3.60
CA VAL A 66 7.16 -2.27 2.45
C VAL A 66 6.99 -1.43 1.19
N TRP A 67 6.41 -0.25 1.32
CA TRP A 67 6.03 0.54 0.15
C TRP A 67 7.16 0.74 -0.86
N PRO A 68 8.36 1.16 -0.44
CA PRO A 68 9.42 1.37 -1.40
C PRO A 68 9.94 0.09 -2.04
N LEU A 69 9.68 -1.05 -1.41
CA LEU A 69 10.15 -2.33 -1.91
C LEU A 69 9.23 -2.89 -3.01
N ILE A 70 8.05 -2.32 -3.18
CA ILE A 70 7.13 -2.76 -4.21
C ILE A 70 7.69 -2.33 -5.56
N ASP A 71 8.14 -3.27 -6.34
CA ASP A 71 8.85 -2.95 -7.57
C ASP A 71 8.26 -3.61 -8.82
N GLY A 72 7.11 -4.27 -8.68
CA GLY A 72 6.51 -4.93 -9.81
C GLY A 72 7.15 -6.27 -10.14
N GLU A 73 8.05 -6.73 -9.27
CA GLU A 73 8.72 -8.01 -9.48
C GLU A 73 8.47 -8.97 -8.34
N LYS A 74 8.39 -8.46 -7.12
CA LYS A 74 8.22 -9.30 -5.94
C LYS A 74 6.76 -9.51 -5.64
N ASP A 75 6.40 -10.75 -5.32
CA ASP A 75 5.04 -11.01 -4.86
C ASP A 75 4.97 -10.71 -3.36
N ILE A 76 3.78 -10.88 -2.78
CA ILE A 76 3.60 -10.55 -1.38
C ILE A 76 4.42 -11.46 -0.49
N ILE A 77 4.61 -12.71 -0.90
CA ILE A 77 5.43 -13.63 -0.11
C ILE A 77 6.86 -13.12 -0.04
N ALA A 78 7.41 -12.72 -1.17
CA ALA A 78 8.78 -12.23 -1.19
C ALA A 78 8.94 -10.97 -0.35
N LEU A 79 7.95 -10.08 -0.42
CA LEU A 79 7.98 -8.88 0.38
C LEU A 79 7.89 -9.24 1.86
N GLY A 80 7.09 -10.26 2.18
CA GLY A 80 6.95 -10.69 3.57
C GLY A 80 8.24 -11.22 4.16
N ILE A 81 9.03 -11.91 3.34
CA ILE A 81 10.30 -12.41 3.82
C ILE A 81 11.19 -11.25 4.23
N LEU A 82 11.19 -10.17 3.44
CA LEU A 82 11.99 -9.02 3.76
C LEU A 82 11.49 -8.32 5.04
N VAL A 83 10.18 -8.28 5.21
CA VAL A 83 9.60 -7.69 6.41
C VAL A 83 10.01 -8.48 7.64
N LYS A 84 9.95 -9.80 7.53
CA LYS A 84 10.30 -10.65 8.65
C LYS A 84 11.79 -10.50 9.00
N GLU A 85 12.61 -10.38 8.00
CA GLU A 85 14.02 -10.20 8.24
C GLU A 85 14.31 -8.90 8.97
N HIS A 86 13.56 -7.87 8.63
CA HIS A 86 13.81 -6.56 9.20
C HIS A 86 13.21 -6.40 10.59
N PHE A 87 11.98 -6.84 10.78
CA PHE A 87 11.28 -6.62 12.04
C PHE A 87 11.29 -7.82 13.01
N GLY A 88 11.63 -8.98 12.52
CA GLY A 88 11.65 -10.15 13.38
C GLY A 88 10.26 -10.50 13.88
N ASP A 89 10.17 -10.85 15.15
CA ASP A 89 8.92 -11.28 15.72
C ASP A 89 7.86 -10.18 15.77
N GLU A 90 8.26 -8.95 15.69
CA GLU A 90 7.31 -7.86 15.68
C GLU A 90 6.46 -7.88 14.42
N ALA A 91 6.91 -8.58 13.41
CA ALA A 91 6.17 -8.64 12.16
C ALA A 91 4.95 -9.53 12.22
N GLU A 92 4.86 -10.38 13.25
CA GLU A 92 3.79 -11.36 13.31
C GLU A 92 2.49 -10.76 13.80
N PRO A 93 1.33 -11.19 13.32
CA PRO A 93 1.12 -12.24 12.33
C PRO A 93 1.33 -11.68 10.92
N LEU A 94 2.42 -12.10 10.33
CA LEU A 94 2.96 -11.46 9.13
C LEU A 94 2.01 -11.41 7.94
N TYR A 95 1.58 -12.56 7.47
CA TYR A 95 0.83 -12.56 6.23
C TYR A 95 -0.59 -12.08 6.38
N GLU A 96 -1.15 -12.16 7.57
CA GLU A 96 -2.45 -11.61 7.83
C GLU A 96 -2.37 -10.10 7.75
N ARG A 97 -1.31 -9.54 8.32
CA ARG A 97 -1.13 -8.10 8.31
C ARG A 97 -0.82 -7.59 6.92
N LEU A 98 -0.01 -8.32 6.17
CA LEU A 98 0.32 -7.92 4.82
C LEU A 98 -0.89 -8.02 3.90
N ALA A 99 -1.69 -9.07 4.05
CA ALA A 99 -2.87 -9.21 3.22
C ALA A 99 -3.81 -8.04 3.45
N LYS A 100 -3.99 -7.65 4.70
CA LYS A 100 -4.85 -6.53 5.00
C LYS A 100 -4.28 -5.25 4.44
N PHE A 101 -3.00 -5.05 4.57
CA PHE A 101 -2.34 -3.85 4.07
C PHE A 101 -2.55 -3.73 2.56
N PHE A 102 -2.30 -4.82 1.82
CA PHE A 102 -2.44 -4.77 0.38
C PHE A 102 -3.90 -4.66 -0.06
N GLN A 103 -4.82 -5.22 0.71
CA GLN A 103 -6.23 -5.06 0.40
C GLN A 103 -6.66 -3.62 0.53
N ILE A 104 -6.14 -2.93 1.52
CA ILE A 104 -6.44 -1.52 1.71
C ILE A 104 -5.84 -0.71 0.58
N LEU A 105 -4.58 -0.97 0.23
CA LEU A 105 -3.95 -0.25 -0.86
C LEU A 105 -4.69 -0.47 -2.16
N GLU A 106 -5.14 -1.68 -2.38
CA GLU A 106 -5.87 -2.00 -3.58
C GLU A 106 -7.20 -1.27 -3.63
N SER A 107 -7.89 -1.20 -2.51
CA SER A 107 -9.20 -0.59 -2.48
C SER A 107 -9.17 0.89 -2.80
N TYR A 108 -8.05 1.55 -2.51
CA TYR A 108 -7.89 2.94 -2.84
C TYR A 108 -7.14 3.14 -4.15
N GLN A 109 -6.81 2.06 -4.82
CA GLN A 109 -6.07 2.10 -6.07
C GLN A 109 -4.68 2.70 -5.93
N PHE A 110 -4.08 2.54 -4.77
CA PHE A 110 -2.71 2.98 -4.57
C PHE A 110 -1.74 1.98 -5.20
N ILE A 111 -2.17 0.74 -5.40
CA ILE A 111 -1.39 -0.25 -6.11
C ILE A 111 -2.23 -0.86 -7.21
N LEU A 112 -1.54 -1.43 -8.18
CA LEU A 112 -2.15 -2.20 -9.23
C LEU A 112 -1.50 -3.59 -9.16
N TRP A 113 -2.09 -4.56 -9.82
CA TRP A 113 -1.51 -5.90 -9.83
C TRP A 113 -0.91 -6.19 -11.19
N LYS A 114 0.24 -6.82 -11.18
CA LYS A 114 0.89 -7.18 -12.40
C LYS A 114 0.23 -8.35 -13.08
#